data_b9ddc118a7b203dc6e0cdc112d56e56b
#
_entry.id   b9ddc118a7b203dc6e0cdc112d56e56b
#
_cell.length_a   1.000
_cell.length_b   1.000
_cell.length_c   1.000
_cell.angle_alpha   90.00
_cell.angle_beta   90.00
_cell.angle_gamma   90.00
#
_symmetry.space_group_name_H-M   'P 1'
#
loop_
_entity.id
_entity.type
_entity.pdbx_description
1 polymer ?
#
loop_
_entity_poly.entity_id
_entity_poly.type
_entity_poly.pdbx_seq_one_letter_code
_entity_poly.pdbx_strand_id
1 'polypeptide(L)'
;MTAVSFNNVSIVFGDRPETALAMVDQGKTRDEIGAATGLVLGVANASLTIEEGEILVLMGLSGSGKSTLLRAVNGLAPVVRGDVAVSAATGPVNPYRCNAKALRDLRSHTVSMVFQQFALLPWRTVADNVGFGLELAGMPEAERKLRVGEQLELVNLTKWADRKVNELSGGMQQRVGLARAFATGAPILLMDEPFSALDPLIRTRLQDELLEFQRRLKKTILFVSHDLDEAFRIGNRIAIMESGRIIQCGTPHDIVKNPADQYVADFVQNLNPINMLTAADVMQPGLGQTAAGMSVSATARAATPLIDILDALARQPGSIGIVENGAIVGTISAQDIVAGLTRHRRKQEA
;
A
#
# COMPACT_ATOMS: atom_id res chain seq x y z
N MET A 1 -3.41 5.95 16.31
CA MET A 1 -3.77 7.36 16.01
C MET A 1 -3.80 7.55 14.51
N THR A 2 -4.73 8.40 14.01
CA THR A 2 -4.86 8.62 12.57
C THR A 2 -3.72 9.51 12.05
N ALA A 3 -2.93 9.00 11.11
CA ALA A 3 -1.82 9.73 10.47
C ALA A 3 -2.30 10.60 9.31
N VAL A 4 -3.23 10.08 8.47
CA VAL A 4 -3.83 10.82 7.35
C VAL A 4 -5.33 10.54 7.33
N SER A 5 -6.13 11.57 7.10
CA SER A 5 -7.56 11.40 6.85
C SER A 5 -8.01 12.19 5.62
N PHE A 6 -8.87 11.55 4.84
CA PHE A 6 -9.64 12.15 3.77
C PHE A 6 -11.11 12.16 4.21
N ASN A 7 -11.76 13.30 4.09
CA ASN A 7 -13.18 13.44 4.44
C ASN A 7 -13.92 14.05 3.25
N ASN A 8 -14.69 13.22 2.55
CA ASN A 8 -15.50 13.60 1.38
C ASN A 8 -14.70 14.36 0.31
N VAL A 9 -13.48 13.89 0.02
CA VAL A 9 -12.55 14.55 -0.89
C VAL A 9 -12.96 14.33 -2.33
N SER A 10 -13.11 15.44 -3.09
CA SER A 10 -13.30 15.40 -4.54
C SER A 10 -12.21 16.24 -5.23
N ILE A 11 -11.63 15.65 -6.29
CA ILE A 11 -10.56 16.25 -7.09
C ILE A 11 -11.00 16.24 -8.54
N VAL A 12 -11.06 17.41 -9.14
CA VAL A 12 -11.45 17.62 -10.53
C VAL A 12 -10.42 18.54 -11.19
N PHE A 13 -9.99 18.19 -12.38
CA PHE A 13 -9.04 18.97 -13.17
C PHE A 13 -9.75 19.71 -14.31
N GLY A 14 -9.30 20.91 -14.61
CA GLY A 14 -9.80 21.79 -15.66
C GLY A 14 -10.29 23.13 -15.12
N ASP A 15 -10.86 23.95 -15.97
CA ASP A 15 -11.37 25.28 -15.60
C ASP A 15 -12.73 25.16 -14.90
N ARG A 16 -12.90 25.87 -13.77
CA ARG A 16 -14.10 25.87 -12.93
C ARG A 16 -14.52 24.47 -12.48
N PRO A 17 -13.62 23.72 -11.81
CA PRO A 17 -13.84 22.32 -11.47
C PRO A 17 -15.04 22.09 -10.54
N GLU A 18 -15.48 23.14 -9.81
CA GLU A 18 -16.66 23.11 -8.94
C GLU A 18 -17.96 22.82 -9.70
N THR A 19 -18.02 23.12 -11.01
CA THR A 19 -19.21 22.86 -11.84
C THR A 19 -19.52 21.38 -12.01
N ALA A 20 -18.52 20.50 -11.84
CA ALA A 20 -18.69 19.05 -11.88
C ALA A 20 -19.30 18.47 -10.60
N LEU A 21 -19.27 19.20 -9.46
CA LEU A 21 -19.64 18.64 -8.16
C LEU A 21 -21.10 18.17 -8.08
N ALA A 22 -22.02 18.90 -8.73
CA ALA A 22 -23.43 18.48 -8.79
C ALA A 22 -23.60 17.13 -9.52
N MET A 23 -22.81 16.88 -10.57
CA MET A 23 -22.82 15.61 -11.29
C MET A 23 -22.16 14.48 -10.49
N VAL A 24 -21.09 14.81 -9.73
CA VAL A 24 -20.46 13.87 -8.78
C VAL A 24 -21.48 13.41 -7.73
N ASP A 25 -22.30 14.31 -7.21
CA ASP A 25 -23.34 14.02 -6.21
C ASP A 25 -24.51 13.20 -6.78
N GLN A 26 -24.79 13.35 -8.08
CA GLN A 26 -25.75 12.51 -8.80
C GLN A 26 -25.18 11.11 -9.13
N GLY A 27 -23.95 10.81 -8.76
CA GLY A 27 -23.31 9.53 -9.04
C GLY A 27 -22.84 9.35 -10.48
N LYS A 28 -22.79 10.43 -11.27
CA LYS A 28 -22.31 10.38 -12.67
C LYS A 28 -20.90 9.82 -12.77
N THR A 29 -20.65 9.08 -13.83
CA THR A 29 -19.34 8.49 -14.13
C THR A 29 -18.36 9.56 -14.58
N ARG A 30 -17.08 9.21 -14.59
CA ARG A 30 -16.00 10.07 -15.11
C ARG A 30 -16.24 10.48 -16.56
N ASP A 31 -16.69 9.53 -17.40
CA ASP A 31 -16.91 9.76 -18.83
C ASP A 31 -18.12 10.67 -19.05
N GLU A 32 -19.22 10.50 -18.30
CA GLU A 32 -20.38 11.39 -18.36
C GLU A 32 -20.02 12.81 -17.96
N ILE A 33 -19.22 12.98 -16.89
CA ILE A 33 -18.76 14.31 -16.44
C ILE A 33 -17.85 14.91 -17.50
N GLY A 34 -16.90 14.13 -18.03
CA GLY A 34 -16.01 14.59 -19.10
C GLY A 34 -16.74 15.02 -20.36
N ALA A 35 -17.72 14.22 -20.80
CA ALA A 35 -18.53 14.53 -21.99
C ALA A 35 -19.39 15.80 -21.81
N ALA A 36 -19.96 16.02 -20.62
CA ALA A 36 -20.84 17.14 -20.35
C ALA A 36 -20.10 18.45 -20.05
N THR A 37 -18.90 18.38 -19.46
CA THR A 37 -18.21 19.57 -18.91
C THR A 37 -16.83 19.83 -19.52
N GLY A 38 -16.23 18.85 -20.17
CA GLY A 38 -14.81 18.87 -20.57
C GLY A 38 -13.82 18.73 -19.39
N LEU A 39 -14.32 18.53 -18.16
CA LEU A 39 -13.51 18.40 -16.97
C LEU A 39 -13.09 16.94 -16.73
N VAL A 40 -11.96 16.74 -16.07
CA VAL A 40 -11.47 15.40 -15.73
C VAL A 40 -11.69 15.12 -14.25
N LEU A 41 -12.61 14.20 -13.94
CA LEU A 41 -12.81 13.72 -12.58
C LEU A 41 -11.61 12.84 -12.18
N GLY A 42 -10.85 13.27 -11.18
CA GLY A 42 -9.76 12.50 -10.60
C GLY A 42 -10.21 11.61 -9.43
N VAL A 43 -10.94 12.23 -8.48
CA VAL A 43 -11.44 11.55 -7.26
C VAL A 43 -12.83 12.11 -6.94
N ALA A 44 -13.74 11.24 -6.51
CA ALA A 44 -15.12 11.57 -6.14
C ALA A 44 -15.44 11.10 -4.73
N ASN A 45 -15.75 12.05 -3.84
CA ASN A 45 -16.27 11.81 -2.48
C ASN A 45 -15.46 10.80 -1.65
N ALA A 46 -14.13 10.78 -1.81
CA ALA A 46 -13.29 9.83 -1.11
C ALA A 46 -13.24 10.13 0.39
N SER A 47 -13.59 9.13 1.21
CA SER A 47 -13.42 9.15 2.66
C SER A 47 -12.59 7.95 3.06
N LEU A 48 -11.44 8.20 3.72
CA LEU A 48 -10.45 7.17 4.06
C LEU A 48 -9.58 7.66 5.21
N THR A 49 -9.25 6.77 6.13
CA THR A 49 -8.29 7.02 7.20
C THR A 49 -7.12 6.07 7.09
N ILE A 50 -5.93 6.56 7.44
CA ILE A 50 -4.69 5.79 7.49
C ILE A 50 -4.15 5.95 8.91
N GLU A 51 -3.96 4.83 9.60
CA GLU A 51 -3.49 4.84 10.98
C GLU A 51 -1.97 4.94 11.05
N GLU A 52 -1.44 5.44 12.17
CA GLU A 52 0.00 5.51 12.40
C GLU A 52 0.61 4.10 12.37
N GLY A 53 1.71 3.96 11.62
CA GLY A 53 2.40 2.69 11.44
C GLY A 53 1.70 1.70 10.50
N GLU A 54 0.62 2.13 9.83
CA GLU A 54 -0.10 1.33 8.84
C GLU A 54 0.54 1.44 7.45
N ILE A 55 0.51 0.35 6.69
CA ILE A 55 0.66 0.36 5.23
C ILE A 55 -0.72 0.21 4.62
N LEU A 56 -1.24 1.29 4.03
CA LEU A 56 -2.47 1.26 3.25
C LEU A 56 -2.13 1.30 1.76
N VAL A 57 -2.65 0.32 1.01
CA VAL A 57 -2.41 0.23 -0.44
C VAL A 57 -3.64 0.70 -1.20
N LEU A 58 -3.44 1.66 -2.11
CA LEU A 58 -4.45 2.07 -3.09
C LEU A 58 -4.31 1.21 -4.34
N MET A 59 -5.36 0.49 -4.70
CA MET A 59 -5.42 -0.39 -5.86
C MET A 59 -6.54 0.00 -6.83
N GLY A 60 -6.48 -0.54 -8.05
CA GLY A 60 -7.49 -0.34 -9.09
C GLY A 60 -6.84 -0.19 -10.47
N LEU A 61 -7.62 -0.19 -11.51
CA LEU A 61 -7.16 -0.06 -12.88
C LEU A 61 -6.46 1.28 -13.15
N SER A 62 -5.72 1.37 -14.27
CA SER A 62 -5.10 2.62 -14.69
C SER A 62 -6.17 3.71 -14.83
N GLY A 63 -5.86 4.91 -14.35
CA GLY A 63 -6.82 6.03 -14.39
C GLY A 63 -7.88 6.03 -13.28
N SER A 64 -7.91 5.07 -12.35
CA SER A 64 -8.92 5.04 -11.27
C SER A 64 -8.75 6.13 -10.18
N GLY A 65 -7.71 6.98 -10.26
CA GLY A 65 -7.53 8.11 -9.34
C GLY A 65 -6.55 7.89 -8.19
N LYS A 66 -5.90 6.72 -8.09
CA LYS A 66 -4.97 6.35 -7.02
C LYS A 66 -3.86 7.37 -6.75
N SER A 67 -3.05 7.65 -7.78
CA SER A 67 -1.95 8.62 -7.69
C SER A 67 -2.46 10.04 -7.41
N THR A 68 -3.67 10.37 -7.88
CA THR A 68 -4.32 11.64 -7.62
C THR A 68 -4.70 11.78 -6.14
N LEU A 69 -5.30 10.74 -5.56
CA LEU A 69 -5.65 10.71 -4.14
C LEU A 69 -4.39 10.73 -3.25
N LEU A 70 -3.37 9.93 -3.60
CA LEU A 70 -2.08 9.94 -2.90
C LEU A 70 -1.45 11.33 -2.88
N ARG A 71 -1.41 12.02 -4.03
CA ARG A 71 -0.84 13.38 -4.16
C ARG A 71 -1.63 14.46 -3.44
N ALA A 72 -2.86 14.18 -3.02
CA ALA A 72 -3.62 15.12 -2.19
C ALA A 72 -3.03 15.25 -0.78
N VAL A 73 -2.34 14.25 -0.25
CA VAL A 73 -1.72 14.28 1.08
C VAL A 73 -0.66 15.38 1.21
N ASN A 74 0.08 15.64 0.15
CA ASN A 74 1.16 16.64 0.15
C ASN A 74 0.80 17.93 -0.62
N GLY A 75 -0.50 18.10 -0.97
CA GLY A 75 -1.01 19.28 -1.66
C GLY A 75 -0.54 19.41 -3.11
N LEU A 76 -0.23 18.29 -3.79
CA LEU A 76 0.15 18.27 -5.22
C LEU A 76 -1.04 18.03 -6.17
N ALA A 77 -2.21 17.62 -5.67
CA ALA A 77 -3.44 17.51 -6.46
C ALA A 77 -4.46 18.57 -6.00
N PRO A 78 -5.27 19.17 -6.91
CA PRO A 78 -6.22 20.22 -6.54
C PRO A 78 -7.47 19.63 -5.88
N VAL A 79 -7.62 19.76 -4.58
CA VAL A 79 -8.85 19.36 -3.87
C VAL A 79 -9.89 20.48 -4.05
N VAL A 80 -11.03 20.14 -4.68
CA VAL A 80 -12.14 21.06 -4.94
C VAL A 80 -13.16 21.04 -3.80
N ARG A 81 -13.34 19.87 -3.17
CA ARG A 81 -14.26 19.68 -2.05
C ARG A 81 -13.68 18.69 -1.04
N GLY A 82 -14.08 18.83 0.22
CA GLY A 82 -13.69 17.98 1.32
C GLY A 82 -12.46 18.47 2.04
N ASP A 83 -11.97 17.64 2.95
CA ASP A 83 -10.85 17.94 3.82
C ASP A 83 -9.81 16.82 3.79
N VAL A 84 -8.53 17.23 3.75
CA VAL A 84 -7.39 16.34 3.97
C VAL A 84 -6.70 16.80 5.24
N ALA A 85 -6.53 15.91 6.21
CA ALA A 85 -5.75 16.21 7.41
C ALA A 85 -4.58 15.24 7.52
N VAL A 86 -3.39 15.78 7.78
CA VAL A 86 -2.13 15.05 7.95
C VAL A 86 -1.60 15.35 9.35
N SER A 87 -1.37 14.29 10.14
CA SER A 87 -0.80 14.41 11.48
C SER A 87 0.67 14.84 11.38
N ALA A 88 0.98 15.99 11.95
CA ALA A 88 2.35 16.50 12.06
C ALA A 88 2.69 16.71 13.54
N ALA A 89 3.97 16.89 13.85
CA ALA A 89 4.44 17.09 15.23
C ALA A 89 3.76 18.27 15.95
N THR A 90 3.28 19.27 15.20
CA THR A 90 2.57 20.45 15.71
C THR A 90 1.04 20.30 15.75
N GLY A 91 0.53 19.11 15.42
CA GLY A 91 -0.90 18.82 15.28
C GLY A 91 -1.31 18.60 13.82
N PRO A 92 -2.60 18.33 13.55
CA PRO A 92 -3.09 18.05 12.21
C PRO A 92 -2.98 19.28 11.29
N VAL A 93 -2.44 19.06 10.09
CA VAL A 93 -2.26 20.10 9.05
C VAL A 93 -3.13 19.74 7.85
N ASN A 94 -3.95 20.70 7.38
CA ASN A 94 -4.64 20.58 6.09
C ASN A 94 -3.77 21.27 5.01
N PRO A 95 -3.25 20.52 4.01
CA PRO A 95 -2.37 21.08 2.97
C PRO A 95 -2.98 22.20 2.13
N TYR A 96 -4.32 22.30 2.11
CA TYR A 96 -5.09 23.27 1.30
C TYR A 96 -5.52 24.51 2.07
N ARG A 97 -5.42 24.47 3.41
CA ARG A 97 -5.85 25.57 4.28
C ARG A 97 -4.72 26.13 5.13
N CYS A 98 -3.55 25.49 5.12
CA CYS A 98 -2.38 25.96 5.85
C CYS A 98 -1.65 27.08 5.08
N ASN A 99 -0.83 27.84 5.78
CA ASN A 99 0.03 28.83 5.14
C ASN A 99 1.25 28.16 4.43
N ALA A 100 1.94 28.93 3.58
CA ALA A 100 3.06 28.43 2.80
C ALA A 100 4.23 27.88 3.65
N LYS A 101 4.43 28.37 4.87
CA LYS A 101 5.45 27.87 5.81
C LYS A 101 5.05 26.48 6.29
N ALA A 102 3.84 26.31 6.81
CA ALA A 102 3.35 25.03 7.29
C ALA A 102 3.33 23.95 6.17
N LEU A 103 3.00 24.35 4.93
CA LEU A 103 3.07 23.44 3.79
C LEU A 103 4.50 23.00 3.46
N ARG A 104 5.47 23.92 3.55
CA ARG A 104 6.90 23.57 3.39
C ARG A 104 7.37 22.64 4.50
N ASP A 105 7.01 22.94 5.76
CA ASP A 105 7.37 22.11 6.90
C ASP A 105 6.78 20.71 6.79
N LEU A 106 5.51 20.60 6.35
CA LEU A 106 4.86 19.33 6.05
C LEU A 106 5.65 18.50 5.03
N ARG A 107 6.04 19.12 3.91
CA ARG A 107 6.78 18.46 2.80
C ARG A 107 8.24 18.15 3.14
N SER A 108 8.85 18.88 4.07
CA SER A 108 10.25 18.69 4.44
C SER A 108 10.45 17.69 5.58
N HIS A 109 9.49 17.59 6.52
CA HIS A 109 9.70 16.87 7.77
C HIS A 109 8.64 15.79 8.05
N THR A 110 7.42 15.93 7.49
CA THR A 110 6.30 15.03 7.84
C THR A 110 6.02 14.01 6.73
N VAL A 111 6.08 14.44 5.47
CA VAL A 111 5.70 13.61 4.33
C VAL A 111 6.85 13.53 3.34
N SER A 112 7.27 12.33 2.99
CA SER A 112 8.20 12.08 1.87
C SER A 112 7.49 11.33 0.76
N MET A 113 7.96 11.47 -0.50
CA MET A 113 7.30 10.87 -1.65
C MET A 113 8.28 10.20 -2.61
N VAL A 114 7.96 8.97 -3.00
CA VAL A 114 8.53 8.26 -4.14
C VAL A 114 7.60 8.42 -5.33
N PHE A 115 8.10 9.00 -6.41
CA PHE A 115 7.32 9.27 -7.62
C PHE A 115 7.45 8.12 -8.62
N GLN A 116 6.40 7.84 -9.37
CA GLN A 116 6.36 6.83 -10.43
C GLN A 116 7.45 7.05 -11.50
N GLN A 117 7.70 8.30 -11.89
CA GLN A 117 8.74 8.69 -12.85
C GLN A 117 10.03 9.16 -12.16
N PHE A 118 10.32 8.65 -10.95
CA PHE A 118 11.49 8.91 -10.12
C PHE A 118 11.72 10.36 -9.72
N ALA A 119 11.39 11.35 -10.56
CA ALA A 119 11.59 12.79 -10.34
C ALA A 119 13.02 13.12 -9.87
N LEU A 120 14.02 12.45 -10.43
CA LEU A 120 15.43 12.69 -10.14
C LEU A 120 15.94 13.93 -10.90
N LEU A 121 16.90 14.60 -10.30
CA LEU A 121 17.56 15.77 -10.87
C LEU A 121 18.71 15.29 -11.78
N PRO A 122 18.58 15.35 -13.12
CA PRO A 122 19.52 14.69 -14.02
C PRO A 122 20.91 15.33 -14.02
N TRP A 123 21.03 16.59 -13.62
CA TRP A 123 22.28 17.32 -13.50
C TRP A 123 23.04 17.08 -12.19
N ARG A 124 22.41 16.42 -11.21
CA ARG A 124 23.01 16.06 -9.91
C ARG A 124 23.54 14.63 -9.92
N THR A 125 24.49 14.37 -9.01
CA THR A 125 24.96 13.00 -8.74
C THR A 125 23.89 12.17 -8.02
N VAL A 126 24.11 10.88 -7.90
CA VAL A 126 23.27 9.97 -7.09
C VAL A 126 23.26 10.45 -5.64
N ALA A 127 24.42 10.72 -5.04
CA ALA A 127 24.52 11.22 -3.66
C ALA A 127 23.79 12.55 -3.48
N ASP A 128 23.93 13.50 -4.41
CA ASP A 128 23.22 14.78 -4.36
C ASP A 128 21.72 14.62 -4.49
N ASN A 129 21.23 13.67 -5.29
CA ASN A 129 19.80 13.37 -5.38
C ASN A 129 19.27 12.81 -4.06
N VAL A 130 19.96 11.86 -3.44
CA VAL A 130 19.55 11.30 -2.14
C VAL A 130 19.59 12.36 -1.06
N GLY A 131 20.61 13.22 -1.05
CA GLY A 131 20.78 14.29 -0.07
C GLY A 131 19.89 15.53 -0.30
N PHE A 132 19.17 15.62 -1.41
CA PHE A 132 18.45 16.84 -1.82
C PHE A 132 17.44 17.33 -0.78
N GLY A 133 16.61 16.43 -0.23
CA GLY A 133 15.64 16.79 0.81
C GLY A 133 16.30 17.29 2.09
N LEU A 134 17.45 16.70 2.47
CA LEU A 134 18.23 17.10 3.63
C LEU A 134 18.91 18.47 3.44
N GLU A 135 19.37 18.74 2.22
CA GLU A 135 19.90 20.04 1.83
C GLU A 135 18.85 21.15 1.96
N LEU A 136 17.63 20.90 1.44
CA LEU A 136 16.52 21.84 1.56
C LEU A 136 16.07 22.07 3.00
N ALA A 137 16.22 21.06 3.86
CA ALA A 137 15.95 21.16 5.30
C ALA A 137 17.08 21.89 6.07
N GLY A 138 18.16 22.30 5.39
CA GLY A 138 19.28 23.02 6.01
C GLY A 138 20.24 22.14 6.83
N MET A 139 20.24 20.81 6.60
CA MET A 139 21.11 19.89 7.32
C MET A 139 22.60 20.17 7.01
N PRO A 140 23.49 20.23 8.03
CA PRO A 140 24.93 20.40 7.83
C PRO A 140 25.51 19.32 6.90
N GLU A 141 26.46 19.71 6.06
CA GLU A 141 27.05 18.86 5.03
C GLU A 141 27.62 17.53 5.57
N ALA A 142 28.31 17.59 6.71
CA ALA A 142 28.91 16.39 7.31
C ALA A 142 27.85 15.37 7.74
N GLU A 143 26.76 15.82 8.38
CA GLU A 143 25.66 14.97 8.78
C GLU A 143 24.90 14.43 7.55
N ARG A 144 24.67 15.30 6.54
CA ARG A 144 24.04 14.92 5.29
C ARG A 144 24.81 13.82 4.56
N LYS A 145 26.14 13.93 4.46
CA LYS A 145 27.00 12.90 3.84
C LYS A 145 26.88 11.56 4.55
N LEU A 146 26.85 11.56 5.88
CA LEU A 146 26.68 10.32 6.66
C LEU A 146 25.34 9.66 6.33
N ARG A 147 24.23 10.40 6.45
CA ARG A 147 22.88 9.87 6.15
C ARG A 147 22.74 9.40 4.71
N VAL A 148 23.29 10.14 3.75
CA VAL A 148 23.30 9.74 2.34
C VAL A 148 24.03 8.41 2.16
N GLY A 149 25.18 8.24 2.81
CA GLY A 149 25.95 7.00 2.77
C GLY A 149 25.13 5.79 3.27
N GLU A 150 24.48 5.92 4.42
CA GLU A 150 23.61 4.89 5.00
C GLU A 150 22.45 4.49 4.03
N GLN A 151 21.84 5.48 3.38
CA GLN A 151 20.74 5.19 2.45
C GLN A 151 21.23 4.56 1.13
N LEU A 152 22.41 4.95 0.64
CA LEU A 152 23.02 4.35 -0.54
C LEU A 152 23.45 2.90 -0.28
N GLU A 153 23.91 2.59 0.93
CA GLU A 153 24.20 1.22 1.34
C GLU A 153 22.93 0.36 1.36
N LEU A 154 21.84 0.87 1.96
CA LEU A 154 20.55 0.18 2.04
C LEU A 154 20.04 -0.25 0.66
N VAL A 155 20.19 0.61 -0.36
CA VAL A 155 19.73 0.32 -1.72
C VAL A 155 20.83 -0.28 -2.64
N ASN A 156 22.01 -0.62 -2.09
CA ASN A 156 23.16 -1.16 -2.81
C ASN A 156 23.66 -0.27 -3.95
N LEU A 157 23.73 1.03 -3.72
CA LEU A 157 24.20 2.03 -4.71
C LEU A 157 25.45 2.81 -4.27
N THR A 158 26.14 2.42 -3.20
CA THR A 158 27.31 3.11 -2.66
C THR A 158 28.40 3.37 -3.73
N LYS A 159 28.65 2.38 -4.61
CA LYS A 159 29.65 2.50 -5.69
C LYS A 159 29.28 3.49 -6.80
N TRP A 160 28.01 3.93 -6.82
CA TRP A 160 27.46 4.83 -7.83
C TRP A 160 27.23 6.25 -7.30
N ALA A 161 27.64 6.52 -6.06
CA ALA A 161 27.37 7.79 -5.36
C ALA A 161 27.71 9.03 -6.19
N ASP A 162 28.88 9.02 -6.85
CA ASP A 162 29.40 10.16 -7.62
C ASP A 162 28.97 10.18 -9.09
N ARG A 163 28.21 9.15 -9.56
CA ARG A 163 27.71 9.10 -10.92
C ARG A 163 26.48 9.99 -11.11
N LYS A 164 26.25 10.43 -12.34
CA LYS A 164 25.00 11.12 -12.70
C LYS A 164 23.87 10.10 -12.83
N VAL A 165 22.65 10.51 -12.51
CA VAL A 165 21.50 9.58 -12.54
C VAL A 165 21.16 9.10 -13.93
N ASN A 166 21.47 9.83 -15.00
CA ASN A 166 21.29 9.42 -16.38
C ASN A 166 22.27 8.31 -16.85
N GLU A 167 23.30 8.01 -16.07
CA GLU A 167 24.22 6.90 -16.31
C GLU A 167 23.71 5.58 -15.72
N LEU A 168 22.57 5.60 -14.99
CA LEU A 168 21.99 4.47 -14.30
C LEU A 168 20.84 3.83 -15.10
N SER A 169 20.66 2.51 -14.93
CA SER A 169 19.46 1.85 -15.43
C SER A 169 18.19 2.34 -14.71
N GLY A 170 17.00 2.14 -15.32
CA GLY A 170 15.73 2.55 -14.71
C GLY A 170 15.51 1.99 -13.31
N GLY A 171 15.83 0.71 -13.09
CA GLY A 171 15.76 0.10 -11.74
C GLY A 171 16.75 0.70 -10.74
N MET A 172 17.94 1.13 -11.17
CA MET A 172 18.86 1.85 -10.30
C MET A 172 18.34 3.26 -9.98
N GLN A 173 17.78 3.97 -10.96
CA GLN A 173 17.16 5.28 -10.74
C GLN A 173 15.99 5.18 -9.73
N GLN A 174 15.19 4.12 -9.81
CA GLN A 174 14.12 3.87 -8.86
C GLN A 174 14.66 3.69 -7.43
N ARG A 175 15.76 2.94 -7.26
CA ARG A 175 16.43 2.79 -5.97
C ARG A 175 17.00 4.12 -5.45
N VAL A 176 17.49 5.01 -6.30
CA VAL A 176 17.88 6.38 -5.90
C VAL A 176 16.67 7.15 -5.37
N GLY A 177 15.51 7.04 -6.02
CA GLY A 177 14.25 7.65 -5.56
C GLY A 177 13.81 7.14 -4.18
N LEU A 178 13.94 5.83 -3.94
CA LEU A 178 13.68 5.22 -2.62
C LEU A 178 14.65 5.74 -1.56
N ALA A 179 15.95 5.71 -1.82
CA ALA A 179 16.98 6.22 -0.91
C ALA A 179 16.73 7.69 -0.55
N ARG A 180 16.37 8.53 -1.53
CA ARG A 180 16.03 9.95 -1.32
C ARG A 180 14.83 10.10 -0.38
N ALA A 181 13.79 9.29 -0.56
CA ALA A 181 12.61 9.35 0.28
C ALA A 181 12.89 8.91 1.72
N PHE A 182 13.72 7.88 1.90
CA PHE A 182 14.10 7.39 3.23
C PHE A 182 15.06 8.34 3.97
N ALA A 183 15.93 9.03 3.25
CA ALA A 183 16.95 9.93 3.83
C ALA A 183 16.33 11.01 4.72
N THR A 184 15.16 11.55 4.37
CA THR A 184 14.48 12.60 5.15
C THR A 184 14.04 12.13 6.53
N GLY A 185 13.83 10.82 6.74
CA GLY A 185 13.32 10.27 7.98
C GLY A 185 11.84 10.58 8.25
N ALA A 186 11.10 11.15 7.28
CA ALA A 186 9.70 11.53 7.41
C ALA A 186 8.84 10.38 7.98
N PRO A 187 7.90 10.65 8.91
CA PRO A 187 7.02 9.62 9.48
C PRO A 187 6.01 9.04 8.49
N ILE A 188 5.64 9.79 7.46
CA ILE A 188 4.68 9.38 6.43
C ILE A 188 5.38 9.28 5.08
N LEU A 189 5.26 8.12 4.43
CA LEU A 189 5.81 7.85 3.10
C LEU A 189 4.67 7.68 2.10
N LEU A 190 4.71 8.47 1.03
CA LEU A 190 3.83 8.33 -0.13
C LEU A 190 4.60 7.61 -1.23
N MET A 191 4.09 6.50 -1.72
CA MET A 191 4.76 5.68 -2.72
C MET A 191 3.86 5.46 -3.93
N ASP A 192 4.20 6.11 -5.05
CA ASP A 192 3.44 6.03 -6.30
C ASP A 192 4.11 5.01 -7.24
N GLU A 193 3.66 3.76 -7.22
CA GLU A 193 4.18 2.61 -7.97
C GLU A 193 5.71 2.43 -7.82
N PRO A 194 6.25 2.35 -6.58
CA PRO A 194 7.68 2.45 -6.32
C PRO A 194 8.52 1.27 -6.86
N PHE A 195 7.90 0.17 -7.28
CA PHE A 195 8.59 -1.04 -7.73
C PHE A 195 8.25 -1.46 -9.17
N SER A 196 7.48 -0.64 -9.91
CA SER A 196 6.96 -0.98 -11.25
C SER A 196 8.04 -1.21 -12.30
N ALA A 197 9.18 -0.52 -12.22
CA ALA A 197 10.29 -0.63 -13.17
C ALA A 197 11.41 -1.60 -12.74
N LEU A 198 11.17 -2.42 -11.69
CA LEU A 198 12.14 -3.37 -11.17
C LEU A 198 11.92 -4.79 -11.72
N ASP A 199 13.02 -5.51 -11.90
CA ASP A 199 12.94 -6.95 -12.13
C ASP A 199 12.38 -7.69 -10.90
N PRO A 200 11.77 -8.89 -11.08
CA PRO A 200 11.07 -9.58 -10.01
C PRO A 200 11.94 -9.89 -8.79
N LEU A 201 13.22 -10.23 -8.98
CA LEU A 201 14.11 -10.59 -7.87
C LEU A 201 14.44 -9.37 -7.01
N ILE A 202 14.78 -8.25 -7.65
CA ILE A 202 15.09 -6.99 -6.94
C ILE A 202 13.82 -6.43 -6.28
N ARG A 203 12.67 -6.52 -6.96
CA ARG A 203 11.37 -6.12 -6.42
C ARG A 203 11.07 -6.84 -5.11
N THR A 204 11.13 -8.18 -5.11
CA THR A 204 10.88 -8.99 -3.92
C THR A 204 11.79 -8.59 -2.75
N ARG A 205 13.09 -8.43 -3.01
CA ARG A 205 14.05 -8.01 -2.00
C ARG A 205 13.73 -6.63 -1.40
N LEU A 206 13.42 -5.64 -2.25
CA LEU A 206 13.10 -4.28 -1.78
C LEU A 206 11.75 -4.23 -1.04
N GLN A 207 10.80 -5.08 -1.38
CA GLN A 207 9.57 -5.26 -0.61
C GLN A 207 9.86 -5.78 0.80
N ASP A 208 10.73 -6.79 0.93
CA ASP A 208 11.14 -7.34 2.23
C ASP A 208 11.87 -6.28 3.07
N GLU A 209 12.79 -5.55 2.46
CA GLU A 209 13.52 -4.44 3.11
C GLU A 209 12.54 -3.34 3.57
N LEU A 210 11.53 -2.99 2.74
CA LEU A 210 10.48 -2.04 3.10
C LEU A 210 9.66 -2.50 4.31
N LEU A 211 9.25 -3.77 4.33
CA LEU A 211 8.49 -4.34 5.44
C LEU A 211 9.30 -4.39 6.74
N GLU A 212 10.59 -4.74 6.66
CA GLU A 212 11.48 -4.73 7.82
C GLU A 212 11.68 -3.30 8.34
N PHE A 213 11.96 -2.34 7.45
CA PHE A 213 12.08 -0.93 7.76
C PHE A 213 10.81 -0.38 8.42
N GLN A 214 9.64 -0.68 7.84
CA GLN A 214 8.35 -0.25 8.39
C GLN A 214 8.11 -0.84 9.79
N ARG A 215 8.36 -2.14 9.99
CA ARG A 215 8.21 -2.79 11.30
C ARG A 215 9.12 -2.16 12.36
N ARG A 216 10.38 -1.86 12.00
CA ARG A 216 11.37 -1.30 12.91
C ARG A 216 11.09 0.16 13.26
N LEU A 217 10.70 0.98 12.29
CA LEU A 217 10.54 2.42 12.46
C LEU A 217 9.09 2.89 12.60
N LYS A 218 8.13 1.96 12.51
CA LYS A 218 6.68 2.26 12.59
C LYS A 218 6.24 3.38 11.64
N LYS A 219 6.82 3.43 10.43
CA LYS A 219 6.45 4.42 9.42
C LYS A 219 5.05 4.14 8.90
N THR A 220 4.29 5.20 8.67
CA THR A 220 3.00 5.14 7.98
C THR A 220 3.26 5.22 6.47
N ILE A 221 2.66 4.33 5.70
CA ILE A 221 2.89 4.25 4.25
C ILE A 221 1.56 4.27 3.51
N LEU A 222 1.38 5.24 2.61
CA LEU A 222 0.34 5.21 1.60
C LEU A 222 0.98 4.80 0.28
N PHE A 223 0.58 3.64 -0.21
CA PHE A 223 1.23 2.95 -1.31
C PHE A 223 0.26 2.79 -2.49
N VAL A 224 0.69 3.10 -3.70
CA VAL A 224 -0.06 2.81 -4.93
C VAL A 224 0.56 1.63 -5.63
N SER A 225 -0.25 0.62 -5.96
CA SER A 225 0.14 -0.50 -6.80
C SER A 225 -0.96 -0.85 -7.80
N HIS A 226 -0.57 -1.43 -8.92
CA HIS A 226 -1.45 -2.14 -9.84
C HIS A 226 -1.19 -3.66 -9.80
N ASP A 227 -0.21 -4.10 -9.02
CA ASP A 227 0.15 -5.51 -8.83
C ASP A 227 -0.56 -6.03 -7.56
N LEU A 228 -1.45 -7.02 -7.77
CA LEU A 228 -2.25 -7.62 -6.70
C LEU A 228 -1.40 -8.34 -5.67
N ASP A 229 -0.44 -9.17 -6.12
CA ASP A 229 0.42 -9.94 -5.22
C ASP A 229 1.26 -9.00 -4.34
N GLU A 230 1.74 -7.89 -4.91
CA GLU A 230 2.44 -6.85 -4.17
C GLU A 230 1.56 -6.24 -3.07
N ALA A 231 0.36 -5.79 -3.42
CA ALA A 231 -0.54 -5.14 -2.48
C ALA A 231 -0.96 -6.05 -1.33
N PHE A 232 -1.24 -7.29 -1.65
CA PHE A 232 -1.65 -8.29 -0.67
C PHE A 232 -0.50 -8.74 0.23
N ARG A 233 0.75 -8.71 -0.29
CA ARG A 233 1.94 -9.03 0.50
C ARG A 233 2.30 -7.95 1.50
N ILE A 234 2.19 -6.66 1.12
CA ILE A 234 2.72 -5.56 1.92
C ILE A 234 1.64 -4.78 2.68
N GLY A 235 0.39 -4.76 2.21
CA GLY A 235 -0.68 -3.94 2.76
C GLY A 235 -1.27 -4.51 4.06
N ASN A 236 -1.38 -3.68 5.09
CA ASN A 236 -2.23 -4.00 6.23
C ASN A 236 -3.70 -3.86 5.85
N ARG A 237 -4.02 -2.83 5.07
CA ARG A 237 -5.31 -2.63 4.42
C ARG A 237 -5.12 -2.24 2.97
N ILE A 238 -6.12 -2.57 2.16
CA ILE A 238 -6.17 -2.26 0.73
C ILE A 238 -7.44 -1.47 0.48
N ALA A 239 -7.33 -0.36 -0.25
CA ALA A 239 -8.47 0.41 -0.76
C ALA A 239 -8.54 0.25 -2.28
N ILE A 240 -9.59 -0.41 -2.76
CA ILE A 240 -9.83 -0.62 -4.20
C ILE A 240 -10.59 0.57 -4.74
N MET A 241 -10.06 1.15 -5.82
CA MET A 241 -10.62 2.33 -6.47
C MET A 241 -11.04 2.04 -7.90
N GLU A 242 -12.22 2.52 -8.27
CA GLU A 242 -12.75 2.52 -9.62
C GLU A 242 -13.31 3.91 -9.97
N SER A 243 -13.00 4.42 -11.17
CA SER A 243 -13.57 5.67 -11.71
C SER A 243 -13.54 6.86 -10.74
N GLY A 244 -12.47 6.96 -9.92
CA GLY A 244 -12.29 8.01 -8.93
C GLY A 244 -12.95 7.75 -7.57
N ARG A 245 -13.63 6.63 -7.38
CA ARG A 245 -14.33 6.27 -6.13
C ARG A 245 -13.60 5.16 -5.40
N ILE A 246 -13.66 5.17 -4.08
CA ILE A 246 -13.25 4.02 -3.25
C ILE A 246 -14.45 3.08 -3.20
N ILE A 247 -14.29 1.88 -3.76
CA ILE A 247 -15.34 0.86 -3.79
C ILE A 247 -15.32 0.03 -2.51
N GLN A 248 -14.13 -0.39 -2.10
CA GLN A 248 -13.96 -1.16 -0.86
C GLN A 248 -12.64 -0.81 -0.20
N CYS A 249 -12.62 -0.81 1.12
CA CYS A 249 -11.39 -0.74 1.92
C CYS A 249 -11.49 -1.76 3.07
N GLY A 250 -10.49 -2.61 3.20
CA GLY A 250 -10.44 -3.66 4.22
C GLY A 250 -9.08 -4.34 4.27
N THR A 251 -8.93 -5.34 5.13
CA THR A 251 -7.76 -6.21 5.11
C THR A 251 -7.73 -7.04 3.82
N PRO A 252 -6.55 -7.54 3.40
CA PRO A 252 -6.47 -8.49 2.28
C PRO A 252 -7.48 -9.64 2.37
N HIS A 253 -7.61 -10.21 3.55
CA HIS A 253 -8.54 -11.30 3.83
C HIS A 253 -10.03 -10.87 3.65
N ASP A 254 -10.41 -9.68 4.16
CA ASP A 254 -11.79 -9.18 4.03
C ASP A 254 -12.18 -8.98 2.57
N ILE A 255 -11.27 -8.43 1.77
CA ILE A 255 -11.52 -8.14 0.34
C ILE A 255 -11.74 -9.43 -0.45
N VAL A 256 -10.94 -10.47 -0.19
CA VAL A 256 -11.07 -11.76 -0.88
C VAL A 256 -12.30 -12.52 -0.41
N LYS A 257 -12.62 -12.48 0.88
CA LYS A 257 -13.72 -13.26 1.46
C LYS A 257 -15.09 -12.62 1.21
N ASN A 258 -15.17 -11.30 1.24
CA ASN A 258 -16.40 -10.52 1.18
C ASN A 258 -16.23 -9.35 0.18
N PRO A 259 -16.09 -9.62 -1.13
CA PRO A 259 -16.02 -8.55 -2.12
C PRO A 259 -17.31 -7.72 -2.09
N ALA A 260 -17.16 -6.38 -2.12
CA ALA A 260 -18.28 -5.44 -1.99
C ALA A 260 -19.24 -5.50 -3.20
N ASP A 261 -18.70 -5.77 -4.38
CA ASP A 261 -19.46 -5.88 -5.63
C ASP A 261 -18.72 -6.78 -6.64
N GLN A 262 -19.30 -6.94 -7.83
CA GLN A 262 -18.74 -7.77 -8.90
C GLN A 262 -17.40 -7.24 -9.39
N TYR A 263 -17.19 -5.91 -9.43
CA TYR A 263 -15.91 -5.34 -9.84
C TYR A 263 -14.77 -5.78 -8.90
N VAL A 264 -15.00 -5.76 -7.59
CA VAL A 264 -14.01 -6.23 -6.61
C VAL A 264 -13.80 -7.74 -6.73
N ALA A 265 -14.88 -8.52 -6.91
CA ALA A 265 -14.79 -9.97 -7.10
C ALA A 265 -13.94 -10.32 -8.33
N ASP A 266 -14.20 -9.68 -9.47
CA ASP A 266 -13.43 -9.87 -10.72
C ASP A 266 -11.96 -9.42 -10.55
N PHE A 267 -11.76 -8.32 -9.79
CA PHE A 267 -10.44 -7.77 -9.53
C PHE A 267 -9.55 -8.75 -8.78
N VAL A 268 -10.09 -9.48 -7.80
CA VAL A 268 -9.34 -10.44 -6.98
C VAL A 268 -9.36 -11.87 -7.50
N GLN A 269 -10.12 -12.14 -8.58
CA GLN A 269 -10.32 -13.49 -9.14
C GLN A 269 -9.00 -14.21 -9.49
N ASN A 270 -8.00 -13.47 -9.94
CA ASN A 270 -6.72 -14.03 -10.37
C ASN A 270 -5.71 -14.22 -9.23
N LEU A 271 -6.06 -13.86 -7.99
CA LEU A 271 -5.19 -14.07 -6.85
C LEU A 271 -5.04 -15.56 -6.54
N ASN A 272 -3.85 -15.96 -6.16
CA ASN A 272 -3.64 -17.30 -5.62
C ASN A 272 -4.22 -17.36 -4.19
N PRO A 273 -5.35 -18.06 -3.96
CA PRO A 273 -6.02 -18.08 -2.67
C PRO A 273 -5.17 -18.72 -1.56
N ILE A 274 -4.16 -19.50 -1.89
CA ILE A 274 -3.25 -20.12 -0.91
C ILE A 274 -2.51 -19.08 -0.07
N ASN A 275 -2.14 -17.95 -0.66
CA ASN A 275 -1.41 -16.88 0.02
C ASN A 275 -2.32 -16.00 0.90
N MET A 276 -3.65 -16.12 0.75
CA MET A 276 -4.64 -15.23 1.35
C MET A 276 -5.46 -15.92 2.45
N LEU A 277 -5.71 -17.21 2.29
CA LEU A 277 -6.53 -17.97 3.21
C LEU A 277 -5.72 -18.37 4.46
N THR A 278 -6.44 -18.47 5.56
CA THR A 278 -5.92 -18.94 6.85
C THR A 278 -6.46 -20.32 7.18
N ALA A 279 -5.94 -20.93 8.22
CA ALA A 279 -6.44 -22.19 8.74
C ALA A 279 -7.94 -22.14 9.04
N ALA A 280 -8.45 -21.01 9.57
CA ALA A 280 -9.87 -20.82 9.88
C ALA A 280 -10.79 -20.93 8.66
N ASP A 281 -10.31 -20.59 7.46
CA ASP A 281 -11.13 -20.56 6.25
C ASP A 281 -11.37 -21.96 5.64
N VAL A 282 -10.51 -22.93 5.99
CA VAL A 282 -10.54 -24.26 5.40
C VAL A 282 -10.72 -25.40 6.42
N MET A 283 -10.52 -25.12 7.72
CA MET A 283 -10.62 -26.14 8.76
C MET A 283 -12.00 -26.79 8.80
N GLN A 284 -12.05 -28.07 9.10
CA GLN A 284 -13.26 -28.75 9.53
C GLN A 284 -13.48 -28.43 11.01
N PRO A 285 -14.65 -27.85 11.38
CA PRO A 285 -14.96 -27.57 12.78
C PRO A 285 -14.93 -28.86 13.60
N GLY A 286 -14.16 -28.88 14.67
CA GLY A 286 -14.17 -30.00 15.63
C GLY A 286 -15.35 -29.86 16.58
N LEU A 287 -16.06 -30.96 16.84
CA LEU A 287 -17.12 -31.03 17.85
C LEU A 287 -16.48 -31.09 19.26
N GLY A 288 -15.79 -30.02 19.72
CA GLY A 288 -15.43 -29.83 21.14
C GLY A 288 -14.74 -30.99 21.88
N GLN A 289 -14.08 -31.91 21.15
CA GLN A 289 -13.39 -33.02 21.74
C GLN A 289 -11.98 -32.60 22.19
N THR A 290 -11.65 -32.88 23.42
CA THR A 290 -10.30 -32.71 23.96
C THR A 290 -9.30 -33.48 23.10
N ALA A 291 -8.10 -32.93 22.92
CA ALA A 291 -7.00 -33.42 22.09
C ALA A 291 -6.61 -34.91 22.28
N ALA A 292 -7.12 -35.55 23.29
CA ALA A 292 -6.77 -36.92 23.69
C ALA A 292 -7.27 -38.05 22.76
N GLY A 293 -8.12 -37.74 21.77
CA GLY A 293 -8.68 -38.74 20.85
C GLY A 293 -8.39 -38.55 19.36
N MET A 294 -7.80 -37.42 18.94
CA MET A 294 -7.45 -37.14 17.55
C MET A 294 -5.95 -37.32 17.33
N SER A 295 -5.58 -38.16 16.38
CA SER A 295 -4.19 -38.27 15.91
C SER A 295 -3.87 -37.09 15.02
N VAL A 296 -3.37 -35.99 15.63
CA VAL A 296 -2.87 -34.83 14.89
C VAL A 296 -1.35 -34.89 14.80
N SER A 297 -0.81 -34.62 13.62
CA SER A 297 0.64 -34.62 13.37
C SER A 297 1.35 -33.35 13.87
N ALA A 298 0.62 -32.23 13.90
CA ALA A 298 1.08 -30.92 14.37
C ALA A 298 -0.11 -30.07 14.81
N THR A 299 0.17 -28.92 15.42
CA THR A 299 -0.86 -27.92 15.77
C THR A 299 -0.55 -26.56 15.15
N ALA A 300 -1.59 -25.80 14.82
CA ALA A 300 -1.51 -24.43 14.32
C ALA A 300 -2.63 -23.57 14.94
N ARG A 301 -2.55 -22.26 14.73
CA ARG A 301 -3.62 -21.32 15.15
C ARG A 301 -4.60 -21.09 14.00
N ALA A 302 -5.83 -20.66 14.31
CA ALA A 302 -6.84 -20.30 13.33
C ALA A 302 -6.35 -19.23 12.32
N ALA A 303 -5.56 -18.27 12.77
CA ALA A 303 -4.97 -17.22 11.94
C ALA A 303 -3.69 -17.64 11.19
N THR A 304 -3.24 -18.90 11.29
CA THR A 304 -2.04 -19.37 10.58
C THR A 304 -2.30 -19.35 9.06
N PRO A 305 -1.42 -18.74 8.24
CA PRO A 305 -1.55 -18.73 6.79
C PRO A 305 -1.62 -20.13 6.20
N LEU A 306 -2.43 -20.32 5.16
CA LEU A 306 -2.65 -21.63 4.55
C LEU A 306 -1.36 -22.20 3.93
N ILE A 307 -0.47 -21.34 3.44
CA ILE A 307 0.84 -21.75 2.93
C ILE A 307 1.69 -22.45 4.01
N ASP A 308 1.69 -21.93 5.24
CA ASP A 308 2.44 -22.52 6.34
C ASP A 308 1.84 -23.89 6.76
N ILE A 309 0.50 -24.01 6.65
CA ILE A 309 -0.20 -25.28 6.88
C ILE A 309 0.20 -26.32 5.82
N LEU A 310 0.27 -25.91 4.54
CA LEU A 310 0.74 -26.78 3.45
C LEU A 310 2.17 -27.24 3.65
N ASP A 311 3.06 -26.34 4.05
CA ASP A 311 4.45 -26.68 4.34
C ASP A 311 4.58 -27.69 5.51
N ALA A 312 3.76 -27.51 6.54
CA ALA A 312 3.72 -28.45 7.67
C ALA A 312 3.21 -29.84 7.24
N LEU A 313 2.14 -29.91 6.43
CA LEU A 313 1.61 -31.17 5.89
C LEU A 313 2.57 -31.87 4.92
N ALA A 314 3.34 -31.09 4.15
CA ALA A 314 4.37 -31.63 3.25
C ALA A 314 5.52 -32.28 4.01
N ARG A 315 5.90 -31.73 5.18
CA ARG A 315 6.95 -32.28 6.05
C ARG A 315 6.45 -33.50 6.84
N GLN A 316 5.21 -33.44 7.31
CA GLN A 316 4.61 -34.51 8.14
C GLN A 316 3.16 -34.73 7.68
N PRO A 317 2.92 -35.73 6.79
CA PRO A 317 1.58 -36.06 6.34
C PRO A 317 0.65 -36.45 7.50
N GLY A 318 -0.59 -36.00 7.43
CA GLY A 318 -1.60 -36.28 8.45
C GLY A 318 -2.64 -35.18 8.55
N SER A 319 -3.12 -34.91 9.76
CA SER A 319 -4.02 -33.81 10.07
C SER A 319 -3.37 -32.84 11.04
N ILE A 320 -3.55 -31.54 10.81
CA ILE A 320 -3.09 -30.47 11.71
C ILE A 320 -4.27 -30.04 12.58
N GLY A 321 -4.07 -30.06 13.90
CA GLY A 321 -5.05 -29.56 14.88
C GLY A 321 -5.00 -28.05 14.97
N ILE A 322 -6.17 -27.38 14.84
CA ILE A 322 -6.26 -25.93 14.99
C ILE A 322 -6.63 -25.61 16.43
N VAL A 323 -5.75 -24.84 17.09
CA VAL A 323 -5.86 -24.53 18.52
C VAL A 323 -6.27 -23.09 18.73
N GLU A 324 -7.32 -22.88 19.53
CA GLU A 324 -7.72 -21.60 20.11
C GLU A 324 -7.93 -21.75 21.62
N ASN A 325 -7.42 -20.81 22.39
CA ASN A 325 -7.54 -20.79 23.86
C ASN A 325 -7.12 -22.13 24.53
N GLY A 326 -6.14 -22.83 23.95
CA GLY A 326 -5.62 -24.11 24.47
C GLY A 326 -6.46 -25.34 24.12
N ALA A 327 -7.54 -25.20 23.34
CA ALA A 327 -8.38 -26.30 22.88
C ALA A 327 -8.29 -26.47 21.36
N ILE A 328 -8.39 -27.71 20.87
CA ILE A 328 -8.50 -27.98 19.43
C ILE A 328 -9.93 -27.64 18.99
N VAL A 329 -10.07 -26.59 18.15
CA VAL A 329 -11.36 -26.14 17.61
C VAL A 329 -11.69 -26.72 16.22
N GLY A 330 -10.71 -27.32 15.57
CA GLY A 330 -10.88 -27.93 14.25
C GLY A 330 -9.63 -28.69 13.81
N THR A 331 -9.72 -29.34 12.65
CA THR A 331 -8.60 -30.04 12.00
C THR A 331 -8.51 -29.66 10.53
N ILE A 332 -7.31 -29.76 9.96
CA ILE A 332 -7.06 -29.55 8.54
C ILE A 332 -6.24 -30.71 8.00
N SER A 333 -6.73 -31.33 6.93
CA SER A 333 -6.00 -32.27 6.09
C SER A 333 -5.69 -31.67 4.71
N ALA A 334 -4.84 -32.32 3.92
CA ALA A 334 -4.60 -31.90 2.54
C ALA A 334 -5.90 -31.87 1.69
N GLN A 335 -6.85 -32.76 1.96
CA GLN A 335 -8.14 -32.78 1.27
C GLN A 335 -9.00 -31.56 1.61
N ASP A 336 -8.97 -31.11 2.87
CA ASP A 336 -9.72 -29.93 3.31
C ASP A 336 -9.19 -28.66 2.62
N ILE A 337 -7.88 -28.58 2.41
CA ILE A 337 -7.25 -27.49 1.67
C ILE A 337 -7.73 -27.48 0.22
N VAL A 338 -7.68 -28.63 -0.47
CA VAL A 338 -8.17 -28.75 -1.86
C VAL A 338 -9.67 -28.39 -1.95
N ALA A 339 -10.48 -28.88 -1.01
CA ALA A 339 -11.91 -28.56 -0.96
C ALA A 339 -12.16 -27.07 -0.67
N GLY A 340 -11.38 -26.46 0.21
CA GLY A 340 -11.44 -25.03 0.54
C GLY A 340 -11.09 -24.16 -0.66
N LEU A 341 -10.01 -24.43 -1.36
CA LEU A 341 -9.58 -23.75 -2.57
C LEU A 341 -10.64 -23.89 -3.70
N THR A 342 -11.22 -25.08 -3.87
CA THR A 342 -12.25 -25.31 -4.89
C THR A 342 -13.54 -24.56 -4.56
N ARG A 343 -13.95 -24.50 -3.29
CA ARG A 343 -15.12 -23.73 -2.85
C ARG A 343 -14.92 -22.23 -3.08
N HIS A 344 -13.72 -21.72 -2.83
CA HIS A 344 -13.39 -20.32 -3.06
C HIS A 344 -13.50 -19.96 -4.54
N ARG A 345 -12.93 -20.80 -5.42
CA ARG A 345 -13.03 -20.61 -6.88
C ARG A 345 -14.47 -20.61 -7.38
N ARG A 346 -15.30 -21.55 -6.93
CA ARG A 346 -16.73 -21.62 -7.37
C ARG A 346 -17.58 -20.45 -6.88
N LYS A 347 -17.25 -19.83 -5.74
CA LYS A 347 -17.91 -18.60 -5.28
C LYS A 347 -17.57 -17.37 -6.13
N GLN A 348 -16.43 -17.40 -6.81
CA GLN A 348 -16.01 -16.33 -7.72
C GLN A 348 -16.57 -16.50 -9.13
N GLU A 349 -17.00 -17.73 -9.49
CA GLU A 349 -17.61 -18.06 -10.80
C GLU A 349 -19.15 -17.97 -10.78
N ALA A 350 -19.80 -17.78 -9.61
CA ALA A 350 -21.25 -17.68 -9.40
C ALA A 350 -21.70 -16.24 -9.17
#